data_4604b9bda637e9016e9e0fce5a24d205
#
_entry.id   4604b9bda637e9016e9e0fce5a24d205
#
_cell.length_a   1.000
_cell.length_b   1.000
_cell.length_c   1.000
_cell.angle_alpha   90.00
_cell.angle_beta   90.00
_cell.angle_gamma   90.00
#
_symmetry.space_group_name_H-M   'P 1'
#
loop_
_entity.id
_entity.type
_entity.pdbx_description
1 polymer ?
#
loop_
_entity_poly.entity_id
_entity_poly.type
_entity_poly.pdbx_seq_one_letter_code
_entity_poly.pdbx_strand_id
1 'polypeptide(L)'
;MTATVADVRTEDATRPAAPAGGRRANLIANLVQLARKPVFLLAVLYVLFVIVSAFRPRLFTSQDPYETNPAAVARPPGPHHLFGTDIYGRDLWSRVLHGSPLTIQATLIALAIALVAGLGLGIVSGFFGGVADAVLMRGIDVLLAIPGLLLALSIVTALGYGTVPVAVAVGVAIVPGFARTTRAEVLRVKTLPYVEAARAGGASWTRVLLRHILPNSWGPVAVLAVLDAGVAIIAIASLSFLGFGAAPPAAEWGTLIADGRNYLVTSWWLSLLPGLFVALLVLGLNHISKTLQELTR
;
A
#
# COMPACT_ATOMS: atom_id res chain seq x y z
N MET A 1 -5.65 -52.67 47.47
CA MET A 1 -5.89 -52.35 46.04
C MET A 1 -4.93 -51.24 45.65
N THR A 2 -3.76 -51.64 45.18
CA THR A 2 -2.63 -50.83 44.74
C THR A 2 -2.71 -50.76 43.22
N ALA A 3 -3.07 -49.59 42.63
CA ALA A 3 -3.01 -49.35 41.21
C ALA A 3 -1.83 -48.40 40.90
N THR A 4 -1.02 -48.87 40.04
CA THR A 4 0.33 -48.52 39.62
C THR A 4 0.37 -47.14 38.94
N VAL A 5 1.22 -46.26 39.50
CA VAL A 5 1.63 -44.96 38.91
C VAL A 5 2.90 -45.22 38.09
N ALA A 6 2.78 -45.76 36.91
CA ALA A 6 3.92 -45.98 36.03
C ALA A 6 3.48 -46.16 34.58
N ASP A 7 2.90 -45.12 33.94
CA ASP A 7 2.75 -45.14 32.47
C ASP A 7 2.46 -43.76 31.84
N VAL A 8 3.09 -42.68 32.31
CA VAL A 8 2.90 -41.30 31.71
C VAL A 8 4.25 -40.68 31.31
N ARG A 9 5.31 -41.43 31.08
CA ARG A 9 6.64 -40.83 30.79
C ARG A 9 7.35 -41.29 29.54
N THR A 10 6.70 -41.83 28.52
CA THR A 10 7.42 -42.32 27.34
C THR A 10 6.85 -41.84 25.98
N GLU A 11 5.91 -40.90 25.91
CA GLU A 11 5.40 -40.41 24.61
C GLU A 11 5.98 -39.09 24.11
N ASP A 12 6.90 -38.45 24.84
CA ASP A 12 7.43 -37.12 24.44
C ASP A 12 8.85 -37.15 23.81
N ALA A 13 9.35 -38.35 23.45
CA ALA A 13 10.71 -38.51 22.94
C ALA A 13 10.84 -38.68 21.42
N THR A 14 9.77 -38.52 20.63
CA THR A 14 9.82 -38.68 19.16
C THR A 14 9.22 -37.53 18.40
N ARG A 15 9.34 -36.28 18.85
CA ARG A 15 9.22 -35.15 17.94
C ARG A 15 10.50 -35.07 17.12
N PRO A 16 10.47 -35.31 15.79
CA PRO A 16 11.64 -35.12 14.96
C PRO A 16 12.08 -33.68 15.10
N ALA A 17 13.35 -33.47 15.46
CA ALA A 17 13.98 -32.16 15.47
C ALA A 17 13.69 -31.48 14.12
N ALA A 18 13.09 -30.29 14.16
CA ALA A 18 12.85 -29.51 12.97
C ALA A 18 14.18 -29.39 12.20
N PRO A 19 14.23 -29.70 10.90
CA PRO A 19 15.46 -29.63 10.14
C PRO A 19 16.03 -28.22 10.26
N ALA A 20 17.29 -28.13 10.68
CA ALA A 20 18.08 -26.90 10.71
C ALA A 20 18.41 -26.42 9.28
N GLY A 21 17.41 -26.39 8.42
CA GLY A 21 17.42 -25.73 7.12
C GLY A 21 17.37 -24.23 7.36
N GLY A 22 18.52 -23.57 7.23
CA GLY A 22 18.67 -22.18 7.59
C GLY A 22 17.61 -21.30 6.92
N ARG A 23 17.30 -20.15 7.54
CA ARG A 23 16.36 -19.11 7.03
C ARG A 23 16.45 -18.87 5.52
N ARG A 24 17.63 -19.09 4.92
CA ARG A 24 17.88 -19.00 3.47
C ARG A 24 17.20 -20.13 2.67
N ALA A 25 17.21 -21.36 3.16
CA ALA A 25 16.57 -22.50 2.47
C ALA A 25 15.05 -22.34 2.46
N ASN A 26 14.44 -21.86 3.56
CA ASN A 26 13.02 -21.57 3.64
C ASN A 26 12.63 -20.39 2.74
N LEU A 27 13.48 -19.35 2.65
CA LEU A 27 13.26 -18.22 1.74
C LEU A 27 13.29 -18.66 0.27
N ILE A 28 14.25 -19.51 -0.11
CA ILE A 28 14.34 -20.03 -1.48
C ILE A 28 13.14 -20.92 -1.80
N ALA A 29 12.72 -21.78 -0.90
CA ALA A 29 11.55 -22.63 -1.07
C ALA A 29 10.27 -21.79 -1.24
N ASN A 30 10.09 -20.75 -0.43
CA ASN A 30 8.97 -19.82 -0.54
C ASN A 30 9.00 -19.04 -1.87
N LEU A 31 10.17 -18.57 -2.32
CA LEU A 31 10.33 -17.89 -3.61
C LEU A 31 10.00 -18.81 -4.79
N VAL A 32 10.42 -20.08 -4.73
CA VAL A 32 10.09 -21.08 -5.76
C VAL A 32 8.58 -21.38 -5.78
N GLN A 33 7.94 -21.47 -4.62
CA GLN A 33 6.48 -21.64 -4.53
C GLN A 33 5.74 -20.42 -5.10
N LEU A 34 6.22 -19.20 -4.83
CA LEU A 34 5.66 -17.96 -5.38
C LEU A 34 5.80 -17.89 -6.91
N ALA A 35 6.97 -18.28 -7.43
CA ALA A 35 7.22 -18.31 -8.88
C ALA A 35 6.34 -19.32 -9.64
N ARG A 36 5.74 -20.29 -8.93
CA ARG A 36 4.79 -21.25 -9.51
C ARG A 36 3.35 -20.74 -9.58
N LYS A 37 3.02 -19.61 -8.94
CA LYS A 37 1.70 -18.98 -9.00
C LYS A 37 1.66 -17.98 -10.18
N PRO A 38 1.08 -18.30 -11.34
CA PRO A 38 1.16 -17.45 -12.54
C PRO A 38 0.52 -16.07 -12.32
N VAL A 39 -0.58 -16.01 -11.57
CA VAL A 39 -1.26 -14.75 -11.26
C VAL A 39 -0.39 -13.83 -10.39
N PHE A 40 0.35 -14.40 -9.44
CA PHE A 40 1.31 -13.64 -8.63
C PHE A 40 2.43 -13.06 -9.49
N LEU A 41 2.99 -13.87 -10.39
CA LEU A 41 4.05 -13.43 -11.29
C LEU A 41 3.58 -12.30 -12.21
N LEU A 42 2.39 -12.43 -12.80
CA LEU A 42 1.78 -11.38 -13.61
C LEU A 42 1.55 -10.09 -12.82
N ALA A 43 1.06 -10.20 -11.57
CA ALA A 43 0.88 -9.05 -10.68
C ALA A 43 2.21 -8.33 -10.39
N VAL A 44 3.26 -9.08 -10.08
CA VAL A 44 4.60 -8.53 -9.83
C VAL A 44 5.16 -7.87 -11.08
N LEU A 45 5.06 -8.53 -12.24
CA LEU A 45 5.53 -7.98 -13.51
C LEU A 45 4.78 -6.69 -13.89
N TYR A 46 3.47 -6.64 -13.67
CA TYR A 46 2.69 -5.43 -13.94
C TYR A 46 3.05 -4.28 -13.00
N VAL A 47 3.16 -4.54 -11.70
CA VAL A 47 3.61 -3.52 -10.73
C VAL A 47 5.01 -3.02 -11.07
N LEU A 48 5.94 -3.93 -11.42
CA LEU A 48 7.28 -3.56 -11.86
C LEU A 48 7.26 -2.72 -13.14
N PHE A 49 6.44 -3.09 -14.13
CA PHE A 49 6.24 -2.32 -15.35
C PHE A 49 5.79 -0.88 -15.03
N VAL A 50 4.80 -0.71 -14.13
CA VAL A 50 4.32 0.62 -13.73
C VAL A 50 5.42 1.41 -13.00
N ILE A 51 6.18 0.78 -12.12
CA ILE A 51 7.31 1.42 -11.43
C ILE A 51 8.38 1.85 -12.45
N VAL A 52 8.79 0.97 -13.37
CA VAL A 52 9.79 1.30 -14.40
C VAL A 52 9.29 2.42 -15.31
N SER A 53 8.00 2.40 -15.69
CA SER A 53 7.40 3.47 -16.49
C SER A 53 7.40 4.83 -15.79
N ALA A 54 7.30 4.85 -14.46
CA ALA A 54 7.39 6.08 -13.69
C ALA A 54 8.79 6.71 -13.70
N PHE A 55 9.84 5.89 -13.73
CA PHE A 55 11.23 6.39 -13.79
C PHE A 55 11.75 6.60 -15.22
N ARG A 56 11.27 5.81 -16.18
CA ARG A 56 11.74 5.80 -17.57
C ARG A 56 10.58 5.61 -18.56
N PRO A 57 9.61 6.55 -18.64
CA PRO A 57 8.45 6.41 -19.52
C PRO A 57 8.83 6.28 -20.99
N ARG A 58 9.95 6.91 -21.40
CA ARG A 58 10.48 6.86 -22.78
C ARG A 58 10.92 5.45 -23.23
N LEU A 59 11.05 4.47 -22.34
CA LEU A 59 11.28 3.07 -22.74
C LEU A 59 10.03 2.43 -23.38
N PHE A 60 8.84 2.95 -23.09
CA PHE A 60 7.57 2.37 -23.50
C PHE A 60 6.77 3.25 -24.47
N THR A 61 7.21 4.49 -24.67
CA THR A 61 6.61 5.43 -25.63
C THR A 61 7.67 6.41 -26.14
N SER A 62 7.61 6.72 -27.43
CA SER A 62 8.43 7.76 -28.05
C SER A 62 7.66 9.09 -28.21
N GLN A 63 6.34 9.09 -27.95
CA GLN A 63 5.48 10.24 -28.14
C GLN A 63 5.55 11.20 -26.96
N ASP A 64 5.55 12.50 -27.23
CA ASP A 64 5.46 13.54 -26.21
C ASP A 64 4.04 13.58 -25.60
N PRO A 65 3.87 13.47 -24.26
CA PRO A 65 2.57 13.49 -23.60
C PRO A 65 1.84 14.83 -23.70
N TYR A 66 2.52 15.89 -24.13
CA TYR A 66 1.99 17.26 -24.20
C TYR A 66 1.81 17.79 -25.62
N GLU A 67 2.34 17.10 -26.62
CA GLU A 67 2.20 17.47 -28.02
C GLU A 67 0.74 17.36 -28.47
N THR A 68 0.16 18.48 -28.88
CA THR A 68 -1.23 18.55 -29.33
C THR A 68 -1.31 18.40 -30.86
N ASN A 69 -2.27 17.59 -31.33
CA ASN A 69 -2.50 17.41 -32.77
C ASN A 69 -3.98 17.58 -33.11
N PRO A 70 -4.38 18.77 -33.63
CA PRO A 70 -5.76 19.03 -33.98
C PRO A 70 -6.37 18.05 -35.01
N ALA A 71 -5.54 17.45 -35.85
CA ALA A 71 -5.98 16.44 -36.83
C ALA A 71 -6.23 15.07 -36.24
N ALA A 72 -5.83 14.86 -34.97
CA ALA A 72 -5.94 13.58 -34.25
C ALA A 72 -6.83 13.65 -33.00
N VAL A 73 -7.73 14.63 -32.92
CA VAL A 73 -8.63 14.80 -31.75
C VAL A 73 -9.53 13.60 -31.57
N ALA A 74 -9.58 13.05 -30.35
CA ALA A 74 -10.43 11.93 -29.94
C ALA A 74 -10.42 10.73 -30.89
N ARG A 75 -9.26 10.36 -31.42
CA ARG A 75 -9.10 9.14 -32.23
C ARG A 75 -9.16 7.88 -31.36
N PRO A 76 -9.88 6.84 -31.80
CA PRO A 76 -9.95 5.59 -31.09
C PRO A 76 -8.59 4.88 -31.01
N PRO A 77 -8.43 3.91 -30.08
CA PRO A 77 -7.24 3.05 -30.01
C PRO A 77 -6.89 2.41 -31.37
N GLY A 78 -5.61 2.41 -31.72
CA GLY A 78 -5.09 1.88 -32.96
C GLY A 78 -3.57 1.71 -32.98
N PRO A 79 -2.98 1.28 -34.11
CA PRO A 79 -1.55 0.94 -34.18
C PRO A 79 -0.60 2.11 -33.86
N HIS A 80 -1.02 3.36 -34.15
CA HIS A 80 -0.23 4.57 -33.88
C HIS A 80 -0.49 5.16 -32.50
N HIS A 81 -1.65 4.86 -31.89
CA HIS A 81 -2.10 5.35 -30.60
C HIS A 81 -2.74 4.20 -29.82
N LEU A 82 -1.95 3.48 -29.00
CA LEU A 82 -2.40 2.27 -28.32
C LEU A 82 -3.66 2.48 -27.47
N PHE A 83 -3.76 3.63 -26.78
CA PHE A 83 -4.94 4.02 -25.99
C PHE A 83 -5.80 5.08 -26.70
N GLY A 84 -5.52 5.35 -27.98
CA GLY A 84 -6.15 6.46 -28.69
C GLY A 84 -5.55 7.81 -28.31
N THR A 85 -6.25 8.89 -28.68
CA THR A 85 -5.85 10.27 -28.37
C THR A 85 -6.93 10.97 -27.54
N ASP A 86 -6.51 12.00 -26.81
CA ASP A 86 -7.43 12.80 -25.99
C ASP A 86 -8.14 13.91 -26.81
N ILE A 87 -8.91 14.76 -26.12
CA ILE A 87 -9.67 15.86 -26.70
C ILE A 87 -8.79 16.97 -27.30
N TYR A 88 -7.48 16.94 -27.07
CA TYR A 88 -6.49 17.83 -27.66
C TYR A 88 -5.63 17.14 -28.73
N GLY A 89 -5.93 15.86 -29.03
CA GLY A 89 -5.16 15.04 -29.96
C GLY A 89 -3.83 14.53 -29.40
N ARG A 90 -3.61 14.60 -28.08
CA ARG A 90 -2.42 14.08 -27.39
C ARG A 90 -2.52 12.56 -27.23
N ASP A 91 -1.40 11.85 -27.33
CA ASP A 91 -1.38 10.39 -27.16
C ASP A 91 -1.70 9.99 -25.71
N LEU A 92 -2.80 9.23 -25.52
CA LEU A 92 -3.28 8.87 -24.19
C LEU A 92 -2.40 7.83 -23.50
N TRP A 93 -1.77 6.90 -24.25
CA TRP A 93 -0.82 5.94 -23.70
C TRP A 93 0.39 6.66 -23.11
N SER A 94 0.98 7.58 -23.88
CA SER A 94 2.09 8.41 -23.42
C SER A 94 1.71 9.20 -22.16
N ARG A 95 0.52 9.78 -22.11
CA ARG A 95 0.02 10.51 -20.95
C ARG A 95 -0.15 9.63 -19.71
N VAL A 96 -0.67 8.41 -19.86
CA VAL A 96 -0.80 7.45 -18.74
C VAL A 96 0.58 7.10 -18.17
N LEU A 97 1.56 6.82 -19.02
CA LEU A 97 2.92 6.49 -18.59
C LEU A 97 3.64 7.68 -17.92
N HIS A 98 3.55 8.87 -18.50
CA HIS A 98 4.14 10.10 -17.93
C HIS A 98 3.37 10.62 -16.72
N GLY A 99 2.13 10.15 -16.49
CA GLY A 99 1.36 10.41 -15.29
C GLY A 99 1.73 9.53 -14.10
N SER A 100 2.36 8.38 -14.36
CA SER A 100 2.78 7.44 -13.31
C SER A 100 3.65 8.06 -12.22
N PRO A 101 4.66 8.92 -12.51
CA PRO A 101 5.49 9.56 -11.49
C PRO A 101 4.68 10.35 -10.46
N LEU A 102 3.71 11.15 -10.92
CA LEU A 102 2.90 12.00 -10.03
C LEU A 102 2.04 11.17 -9.08
N THR A 103 1.36 10.14 -9.60
CA THR A 103 0.51 9.27 -8.78
C THR A 103 1.35 8.42 -7.81
N ILE A 104 2.50 7.87 -8.26
CA ILE A 104 3.39 7.12 -7.40
C ILE A 104 4.01 8.02 -6.32
N GLN A 105 4.46 9.22 -6.67
CA GLN A 105 4.97 10.19 -5.69
C GLN A 105 3.91 10.52 -4.63
N ALA A 106 2.67 10.82 -5.04
CA ALA A 106 1.57 11.08 -4.11
C ALA A 106 1.32 9.88 -3.19
N THR A 107 1.32 8.68 -3.74
CA THR A 107 1.13 7.43 -2.98
C THR A 107 2.25 7.22 -1.96
N LEU A 108 3.51 7.43 -2.34
CA LEU A 108 4.65 7.30 -1.44
C LEU A 108 4.61 8.34 -0.31
N ILE A 109 4.24 9.59 -0.60
CA ILE A 109 4.07 10.63 0.42
C ILE A 109 2.96 10.23 1.40
N ALA A 110 1.80 9.79 0.89
CA ALA A 110 0.68 9.36 1.71
C ALA A 110 1.08 8.19 2.63
N LEU A 111 1.75 7.16 2.08
CA LEU A 111 2.23 6.02 2.87
C LEU A 111 3.30 6.42 3.89
N ALA A 112 4.22 7.32 3.54
CA ALA A 112 5.23 7.80 4.48
C ALA A 112 4.58 8.51 5.68
N ILE A 113 3.60 9.38 5.45
CA ILE A 113 2.84 10.03 6.52
C ILE A 113 2.13 8.99 7.39
N ALA A 114 1.41 8.06 6.75
CA ALA A 114 0.66 7.03 7.46
C ALA A 114 1.57 6.11 8.29
N LEU A 115 2.70 5.69 7.72
CA LEU A 115 3.69 4.86 8.42
C LEU A 115 4.31 5.62 9.59
N VAL A 116 4.85 6.82 9.36
CA VAL A 116 5.56 7.56 10.41
C VAL A 116 4.60 7.92 11.56
N ALA A 117 3.47 8.53 11.25
CA ALA A 117 2.49 8.92 12.26
C ALA A 117 1.80 7.69 12.89
N GLY A 118 1.36 6.72 12.08
CA GLY A 118 0.67 5.53 12.56
C GLY A 118 1.57 4.63 13.39
N LEU A 119 2.82 4.39 12.98
CA LEU A 119 3.81 3.68 13.81
C LEU A 119 4.06 4.42 15.12
N GLY A 120 4.32 5.72 15.07
CA GLY A 120 4.57 6.52 16.28
C GLY A 120 3.43 6.42 17.28
N LEU A 121 2.19 6.68 16.84
CA LEU A 121 0.98 6.59 17.67
C LEU A 121 0.74 5.17 18.19
N GLY A 122 0.87 4.17 17.32
CA GLY A 122 0.66 2.76 17.69
C GLY A 122 1.71 2.24 18.67
N ILE A 123 2.99 2.62 18.51
CA ILE A 123 4.06 2.26 19.44
C ILE A 123 3.83 2.90 20.80
N VAL A 124 3.57 4.22 20.84
CA VAL A 124 3.33 4.93 22.11
C VAL A 124 2.14 4.33 22.84
N SER A 125 1.04 4.13 22.16
CA SER A 125 -0.18 3.54 22.71
C SER A 125 0.06 2.10 23.21
N GLY A 126 0.59 1.20 22.38
CA GLY A 126 0.78 -0.21 22.73
C GLY A 126 1.88 -0.47 23.77
N PHE A 127 2.97 0.32 23.72
CA PHE A 127 4.11 0.11 24.62
C PHE A 127 3.86 0.69 26.02
N PHE A 128 3.46 1.95 26.12
CA PHE A 128 3.26 2.60 27.41
C PHE A 128 1.90 2.24 28.03
N GLY A 129 0.84 2.12 27.23
CA GLY A 129 -0.48 1.75 27.73
C GLY A 129 -1.13 2.84 28.58
N GLY A 130 -2.06 2.44 29.48
CA GLY A 130 -2.69 3.33 30.45
C GLY A 130 -3.41 4.54 29.84
N VAL A 131 -3.21 5.73 30.43
CA VAL A 131 -3.86 6.97 29.98
C VAL A 131 -3.43 7.37 28.56
N ALA A 132 -2.15 7.16 28.21
CA ALA A 132 -1.65 7.46 26.86
C ALA A 132 -2.39 6.64 25.80
N ASP A 133 -2.58 5.34 26.04
CA ASP A 133 -3.35 4.47 25.18
C ASP A 133 -4.81 4.92 25.07
N ALA A 134 -5.45 5.18 26.20
CA ALA A 134 -6.86 5.60 26.24
C ALA A 134 -7.12 6.89 25.45
N VAL A 135 -6.25 7.90 25.61
CA VAL A 135 -6.40 9.19 24.93
C VAL A 135 -6.10 9.07 23.44
N LEU A 136 -4.99 8.42 23.07
CA LEU A 136 -4.59 8.29 21.65
C LEU A 136 -5.62 7.45 20.88
N MET A 137 -6.07 6.32 21.44
CA MET A 137 -7.06 5.48 20.77
C MET A 137 -8.42 6.15 20.67
N ARG A 138 -8.82 6.96 21.65
CA ARG A 138 -10.05 7.76 21.53
C ARG A 138 -9.97 8.75 20.35
N GLY A 139 -8.83 9.42 20.16
CA GLY A 139 -8.59 10.28 18.99
C GLY A 139 -8.64 9.50 17.67
N ILE A 140 -8.01 8.32 17.62
CA ILE A 140 -8.05 7.43 16.49
C ILE A 140 -9.47 6.94 16.18
N ASP A 141 -10.27 6.63 17.20
CA ASP A 141 -11.67 6.20 17.04
C ASP A 141 -12.55 7.31 16.46
N VAL A 142 -12.32 8.57 16.85
CA VAL A 142 -13.02 9.72 16.27
C VAL A 142 -12.68 9.86 14.77
N LEU A 143 -11.41 9.71 14.38
CA LEU A 143 -11.01 9.77 12.97
C LEU A 143 -11.62 8.62 12.16
N LEU A 144 -11.69 7.42 12.74
CA LEU A 144 -12.28 6.25 12.07
C LEU A 144 -13.82 6.28 11.99
N ALA A 145 -14.48 7.11 12.78
CA ALA A 145 -15.92 7.34 12.66
C ALA A 145 -16.28 8.12 11.38
N ILE A 146 -15.31 8.83 10.79
CA ILE A 146 -15.48 9.57 9.54
C ILE A 146 -15.06 8.65 8.37
N PRO A 147 -15.90 8.48 7.33
CA PRO A 147 -15.47 7.78 6.12
C PRO A 147 -14.17 8.37 5.55
N GLY A 148 -13.15 7.53 5.31
CA GLY A 148 -11.79 7.98 4.97
C GLY A 148 -11.70 8.94 3.79
N LEU A 149 -12.51 8.72 2.73
CA LEU A 149 -12.56 9.62 1.59
C LEU A 149 -13.13 11.01 1.96
N LEU A 150 -14.14 11.06 2.85
CA LEU A 150 -14.70 12.33 3.33
C LEU A 150 -13.72 13.08 4.24
N LEU A 151 -12.98 12.35 5.07
CA LEU A 151 -11.91 12.94 5.87
C LEU A 151 -10.82 13.52 4.97
N ALA A 152 -10.36 12.76 3.95
CA ALA A 152 -9.37 13.24 3.00
C ALA A 152 -9.89 14.45 2.19
N LEU A 153 -11.16 14.43 1.77
CA LEU A 153 -11.80 15.55 1.09
C LEU A 153 -11.83 16.82 1.95
N SER A 154 -12.17 16.69 3.23
CA SER A 154 -12.18 17.82 4.17
C SER A 154 -10.79 18.43 4.34
N ILE A 155 -9.77 17.58 4.45
CA ILE A 155 -8.38 18.03 4.63
C ILE A 155 -7.87 18.70 3.34
N VAL A 156 -8.08 18.09 2.15
CA VAL A 156 -7.60 18.65 0.89
C VAL A 156 -8.27 19.98 0.57
N THR A 157 -9.55 20.16 0.93
CA THR A 157 -10.26 21.43 0.75
C THR A 157 -9.60 22.56 1.54
N ALA A 158 -9.06 22.26 2.74
CA ALA A 158 -8.33 23.23 3.54
C ALA A 158 -6.90 23.48 3.05
N LEU A 159 -6.24 22.45 2.48
CA LEU A 159 -4.86 22.54 1.98
C LEU A 159 -4.74 23.12 0.58
N GLY A 160 -5.81 23.04 -0.23
CA GLY A 160 -5.85 23.48 -1.63
C GLY A 160 -5.56 22.36 -2.63
N TYR A 161 -5.31 22.77 -3.87
CA TYR A 161 -5.18 21.89 -5.04
C TYR A 161 -3.74 21.42 -5.26
N GLY A 162 -3.60 20.26 -5.88
CA GLY A 162 -2.32 19.72 -6.32
C GLY A 162 -1.95 18.37 -5.73
N THR A 163 -0.91 17.76 -6.28
CA THR A 163 -0.47 16.40 -5.92
C THR A 163 -0.09 16.27 -4.43
N VAL A 164 0.62 17.25 -3.87
CA VAL A 164 1.09 17.20 -2.47
C VAL A 164 -0.06 17.37 -1.47
N PRO A 165 -0.97 18.38 -1.59
CA PRO A 165 -2.16 18.48 -0.75
C PRO A 165 -3.00 17.20 -0.73
N VAL A 166 -3.25 16.59 -1.91
CA VAL A 166 -3.97 15.32 -2.03
C VAL A 166 -3.23 14.19 -1.30
N ALA A 167 -1.92 14.08 -1.50
CA ALA A 167 -1.10 13.06 -0.84
C ALA A 167 -1.11 13.19 0.69
N VAL A 168 -1.02 14.42 1.21
CA VAL A 168 -1.09 14.70 2.66
C VAL A 168 -2.47 14.33 3.21
N ALA A 169 -3.54 14.74 2.54
CA ALA A 169 -4.91 14.46 2.95
C ALA A 169 -5.19 12.96 3.03
N VAL A 170 -4.81 12.21 1.99
CA VAL A 170 -4.96 10.75 1.97
C VAL A 170 -4.05 10.11 3.02
N GLY A 171 -2.81 10.56 3.16
CA GLY A 171 -1.88 10.06 4.16
C GLY A 171 -2.45 10.16 5.57
N VAL A 172 -2.99 11.31 5.96
CA VAL A 172 -3.63 11.53 7.26
C VAL A 172 -4.85 10.63 7.43
N ALA A 173 -5.66 10.44 6.38
CA ALA A 173 -6.86 9.61 6.44
C ALA A 173 -6.57 8.12 6.68
N ILE A 174 -5.39 7.61 6.29
CA ILE A 174 -4.98 6.22 6.54
C ILE A 174 -4.16 6.03 7.82
N VAL A 175 -3.68 7.09 8.49
CA VAL A 175 -2.96 7.00 9.80
C VAL A 175 -3.68 6.11 10.81
N PRO A 176 -5.01 6.23 11.02
CA PRO A 176 -5.72 5.46 12.03
C PRO A 176 -5.60 3.94 11.87
N GLY A 177 -5.64 3.44 10.64
CA GLY A 177 -5.45 2.02 10.33
C GLY A 177 -4.07 1.52 10.75
N PHE A 178 -3.02 2.27 10.39
CA PHE A 178 -1.65 1.96 10.79
C PHE A 178 -1.45 2.02 12.31
N ALA A 179 -2.02 3.03 12.98
CA ALA A 179 -1.91 3.17 14.43
C ALA A 179 -2.54 1.98 15.17
N ARG A 180 -3.74 1.54 14.76
CA ARG A 180 -4.39 0.36 15.34
C ARG A 180 -3.61 -0.93 15.11
N THR A 181 -3.17 -1.17 13.88
CA THR A 181 -2.41 -2.37 13.54
C THR A 181 -1.10 -2.41 14.30
N THR A 182 -0.35 -1.29 14.32
CA THR A 182 0.90 -1.19 15.08
C THR A 182 0.68 -1.42 16.56
N ARG A 183 -0.35 -0.80 17.16
CA ARG A 183 -0.71 -1.02 18.57
C ARG A 183 -0.98 -2.50 18.85
N ALA A 184 -1.79 -3.15 18.03
CA ALA A 184 -2.11 -4.57 18.20
C ALA A 184 -0.85 -5.45 18.16
N GLU A 185 0.06 -5.21 17.22
CA GLU A 185 1.31 -5.95 17.09
C GLU A 185 2.27 -5.68 18.25
N VAL A 186 2.38 -4.43 18.70
CA VAL A 186 3.19 -4.08 19.89
C VAL A 186 2.66 -4.79 21.13
N LEU A 187 1.35 -4.81 21.35
CA LEU A 187 0.73 -5.53 22.47
C LEU A 187 0.99 -7.04 22.38
N ARG A 188 0.83 -7.64 21.21
CA ARG A 188 1.09 -9.06 20.97
C ARG A 188 2.55 -9.42 21.27
N VAL A 189 3.50 -8.66 20.73
CA VAL A 189 4.93 -8.94 20.92
C VAL A 189 5.37 -8.70 22.36
N LYS A 190 4.80 -7.69 23.03
CA LYS A 190 5.13 -7.30 24.41
C LYS A 190 4.92 -8.40 25.44
N THR A 191 3.98 -9.34 25.16
CA THR A 191 3.62 -10.46 26.05
C THR A 191 4.37 -11.76 25.72
N LEU A 192 5.31 -11.73 24.78
CA LEU A 192 6.07 -12.94 24.44
C LEU A 192 7.15 -13.27 25.50
N PRO A 193 7.39 -14.54 25.83
CA PRO A 193 8.28 -14.96 26.92
C PRO A 193 9.70 -14.38 26.83
N TYR A 194 10.27 -14.26 25.62
CA TYR A 194 11.61 -13.70 25.46
C TYR A 194 11.67 -12.19 25.78
N VAL A 195 10.56 -11.45 25.62
CA VAL A 195 10.47 -10.02 25.99
C VAL A 195 10.38 -9.90 27.51
N GLU A 196 9.62 -10.77 28.15
CA GLU A 196 9.54 -10.84 29.63
C GLU A 196 10.89 -11.22 30.23
N ALA A 197 11.58 -12.23 29.68
CA ALA A 197 12.92 -12.61 30.10
C ALA A 197 13.94 -11.47 29.97
N ALA A 198 13.88 -10.69 28.86
CA ALA A 198 14.75 -9.51 28.68
C ALA A 198 14.49 -8.45 29.75
N ARG A 199 13.23 -8.22 30.14
CA ARG A 199 12.86 -7.28 31.22
C ARG A 199 13.32 -7.79 32.58
N ALA A 200 13.10 -9.06 32.87
CA ALA A 200 13.57 -9.68 34.12
C ALA A 200 15.10 -9.64 34.23
N GLY A 201 15.82 -9.73 33.09
CA GLY A 201 17.28 -9.57 33.01
C GLY A 201 17.76 -8.11 33.09
N GLY A 202 16.90 -7.14 33.42
CA GLY A 202 17.27 -5.74 33.65
C GLY A 202 17.45 -4.91 32.36
N ALA A 203 16.96 -5.37 31.20
CA ALA A 203 17.03 -4.57 29.97
C ALA A 203 16.20 -3.27 30.10
N SER A 204 16.80 -2.13 29.72
CA SER A 204 16.11 -0.85 29.69
C SER A 204 14.91 -0.88 28.73
N TRP A 205 13.90 -0.03 28.99
CA TRP A 205 12.70 0.04 28.16
C TRP A 205 13.02 0.37 26.69
N THR A 206 14.01 1.22 26.43
CA THR A 206 14.48 1.56 25.07
C THR A 206 15.07 0.35 24.36
N ARG A 207 15.88 -0.45 25.07
CA ARG A 207 16.45 -1.70 24.53
C ARG A 207 15.37 -2.73 24.22
N VAL A 208 14.38 -2.88 25.10
CA VAL A 208 13.24 -3.79 24.88
C VAL A 208 12.46 -3.35 23.65
N LEU A 209 12.12 -2.06 23.54
CA LEU A 209 11.37 -1.51 22.40
C LEU A 209 12.12 -1.69 21.08
N LEU A 210 13.34 -1.17 21.00
CA LEU A 210 14.09 -1.11 19.72
C LEU A 210 14.65 -2.45 19.27
N ARG A 211 15.02 -3.34 20.21
CA ARG A 211 15.69 -4.60 19.87
C ARG A 211 14.77 -5.82 19.86
N HIS A 212 13.67 -5.77 20.59
CA HIS A 212 12.77 -6.92 20.74
C HIS A 212 11.39 -6.67 20.16
N ILE A 213 10.76 -5.51 20.44
CA ILE A 213 9.38 -5.27 20.02
C ILE A 213 9.32 -4.78 18.57
N LEU A 214 9.98 -3.68 18.25
CA LEU A 214 9.88 -3.03 16.94
C LEU A 214 10.24 -3.97 15.76
N PRO A 215 11.37 -4.71 15.79
CA PRO A 215 11.72 -5.62 14.69
C PRO A 215 10.72 -6.78 14.50
N ASN A 216 10.07 -7.22 15.59
CA ASN A 216 9.12 -8.33 15.56
C ASN A 216 7.67 -7.89 15.29
N SER A 217 7.38 -6.58 15.38
CA SER A 217 6.08 -6.00 15.04
C SER A 217 6.00 -5.51 13.58
N TRP A 218 7.14 -5.46 12.86
CA TRP A 218 7.24 -4.85 11.53
C TRP A 218 6.51 -5.64 10.44
N GLY A 219 6.51 -6.98 10.49
CA GLY A 219 5.99 -7.83 9.43
C GLY A 219 4.55 -7.48 9.01
N PRO A 220 3.57 -7.57 9.93
CA PRO A 220 2.17 -7.23 9.62
C PRO A 220 1.98 -5.77 9.17
N VAL A 221 2.77 -4.83 9.71
CA VAL A 221 2.70 -3.42 9.31
C VAL A 221 3.21 -3.21 7.88
N ALA A 222 4.28 -3.90 7.50
CA ALA A 222 4.81 -3.84 6.12
C ALA A 222 3.81 -4.43 5.11
N VAL A 223 3.13 -5.51 5.47
CA VAL A 223 2.07 -6.10 4.63
C VAL A 223 0.88 -5.15 4.49
N LEU A 224 0.48 -4.48 5.59
CA LEU A 224 -0.55 -3.43 5.56
C LEU A 224 -0.15 -2.29 4.63
N ALA A 225 1.12 -1.86 4.64
CA ALA A 225 1.61 -0.80 3.76
C ALA A 225 1.45 -1.13 2.28
N VAL A 226 1.69 -2.40 1.87
CA VAL A 226 1.46 -2.83 0.48
C VAL A 226 -0.03 -2.83 0.15
N LEU A 227 -0.89 -3.26 1.07
CA LEU A 227 -2.35 -3.24 0.88
C LEU A 227 -2.85 -1.80 0.74
N ASP A 228 -2.43 -0.94 1.66
CA ASP A 228 -2.88 0.46 1.71
C ASP A 228 -2.27 1.31 0.59
N ALA A 229 -1.20 0.86 -0.08
CA ALA A 229 -0.75 1.48 -1.33
C ALA A 229 -1.85 1.46 -2.40
N GLY A 230 -2.56 0.34 -2.55
CA GLY A 230 -3.71 0.24 -3.45
C GLY A 230 -4.87 1.15 -3.04
N VAL A 231 -5.18 1.21 -1.74
CA VAL A 231 -6.22 2.10 -1.19
C VAL A 231 -5.84 3.57 -1.41
N ALA A 232 -4.57 3.93 -1.17
CA ALA A 232 -4.07 5.29 -1.40
C ALA A 232 -4.16 5.70 -2.87
N ILE A 233 -3.79 4.83 -3.81
CA ILE A 233 -3.91 5.11 -5.26
C ILE A 233 -5.36 5.41 -5.63
N ILE A 234 -6.32 4.59 -5.17
CA ILE A 234 -7.75 4.83 -5.43
C ILE A 234 -8.21 6.16 -4.82
N ALA A 235 -7.84 6.44 -3.57
CA ALA A 235 -8.23 7.68 -2.89
C ALA A 235 -7.64 8.92 -3.58
N ILE A 236 -6.35 8.88 -3.96
CA ILE A 236 -5.68 9.94 -4.72
C ILE A 236 -6.38 10.16 -6.05
N ALA A 237 -6.60 9.08 -6.83
CA ALA A 237 -7.29 9.16 -8.11
C ALA A 237 -8.72 9.71 -7.96
N SER A 238 -9.44 9.36 -6.89
CA SER A 238 -10.78 9.86 -6.60
C SER A 238 -10.79 11.36 -6.28
N LEU A 239 -9.85 11.84 -5.46
CA LEU A 239 -9.74 13.29 -5.16
C LEU A 239 -9.31 14.08 -6.40
N SER A 240 -8.39 13.53 -7.20
CA SER A 240 -7.97 14.14 -8.46
C SER A 240 -9.10 14.16 -9.50
N PHE A 241 -9.91 13.10 -9.56
CA PHE A 241 -11.14 13.05 -10.37
C PHE A 241 -12.15 14.13 -9.94
N LEU A 242 -12.22 14.45 -8.66
CA LEU A 242 -13.06 15.54 -8.11
C LEU A 242 -12.45 16.94 -8.36
N GLY A 243 -11.28 17.03 -8.97
CA GLY A 243 -10.64 18.29 -9.35
C GLY A 243 -9.60 18.82 -8.38
N PHE A 244 -9.24 18.08 -7.31
CA PHE A 244 -8.19 18.48 -6.37
C PHE A 244 -6.78 18.08 -6.81
N GLY A 245 -6.64 17.31 -7.88
CA GLY A 245 -5.36 16.79 -8.39
C GLY A 245 -4.44 17.84 -9.00
N ALA A 246 -3.47 17.37 -9.77
CA ALA A 246 -2.53 18.23 -10.48
C ALA A 246 -3.23 19.08 -11.54
N ALA A 247 -2.83 20.35 -11.62
CA ALA A 247 -3.38 21.27 -12.62
C ALA A 247 -2.92 20.90 -14.05
N PRO A 248 -3.76 21.09 -15.09
CA PRO A 248 -3.34 20.95 -16.47
C PRO A 248 -2.08 21.79 -16.78
N PRO A 249 -1.20 21.32 -17.68
CA PRO A 249 -1.32 20.16 -18.57
C PRO A 249 -0.84 18.83 -17.96
N ALA A 250 -0.56 18.75 -16.65
CA ALA A 250 -0.02 17.56 -16.01
C ALA A 250 -0.88 16.32 -16.30
N ALA A 251 -0.20 15.22 -16.58
CA ALA A 251 -0.84 13.94 -16.88
C ALA A 251 -0.91 13.09 -15.61
N GLU A 252 -1.87 13.31 -14.72
CA GLU A 252 -2.10 12.49 -13.52
C GLU A 252 -3.30 11.57 -13.74
N TRP A 253 -3.25 10.33 -13.26
CA TRP A 253 -4.25 9.32 -13.63
C TRP A 253 -5.68 9.70 -13.29
N GLY A 254 -5.92 10.28 -12.10
CA GLY A 254 -7.26 10.70 -11.69
C GLY A 254 -7.80 11.84 -12.55
N THR A 255 -6.95 12.80 -12.92
CA THR A 255 -7.33 13.90 -13.83
C THR A 255 -7.56 13.39 -15.25
N LEU A 256 -6.75 12.42 -15.74
CA LEU A 256 -6.98 11.81 -17.06
C LEU A 256 -8.35 11.11 -17.13
N ILE A 257 -8.73 10.39 -16.07
CA ILE A 257 -10.05 9.74 -15.99
C ILE A 257 -11.17 10.80 -15.97
N ALA A 258 -10.96 11.89 -15.22
CA ALA A 258 -11.93 12.99 -15.11
C ALA A 258 -12.14 13.72 -16.44
N ASP A 259 -11.07 13.99 -17.19
CA ASP A 259 -11.11 14.65 -18.51
C ASP A 259 -11.98 13.88 -19.51
N GLY A 260 -11.96 12.55 -19.43
CA GLY A 260 -12.75 11.69 -20.31
C GLY A 260 -14.22 11.51 -19.92
N ARG A 261 -14.64 11.87 -18.70
CA ARG A 261 -15.99 11.56 -18.16
C ARG A 261 -17.16 12.05 -19.02
N ASN A 262 -17.01 13.20 -19.63
CA ASN A 262 -18.06 13.80 -20.44
C ASN A 262 -18.15 13.19 -21.85
N TYR A 263 -17.20 12.34 -22.21
CA TYR A 263 -17.06 11.71 -23.54
C TYR A 263 -17.28 10.21 -23.52
N LEU A 264 -17.80 9.64 -22.42
CA LEU A 264 -17.97 8.19 -22.27
C LEU A 264 -18.81 7.53 -23.35
N VAL A 265 -19.77 8.25 -23.92
CA VAL A 265 -20.64 7.75 -25.00
C VAL A 265 -19.93 7.75 -26.36
N THR A 266 -19.10 8.74 -26.63
CA THR A 266 -18.45 8.94 -27.94
C THR A 266 -17.00 8.45 -27.97
N SER A 267 -16.30 8.57 -26.85
CA SER A 267 -14.87 8.32 -26.74
C SER A 267 -14.53 7.64 -25.40
N TRP A 268 -15.15 6.49 -25.16
CA TRP A 268 -15.07 5.72 -23.91
C TRP A 268 -13.65 5.43 -23.45
N TRP A 269 -12.70 5.28 -24.37
CA TRP A 269 -11.29 4.97 -24.08
C TRP A 269 -10.60 6.04 -23.22
N LEU A 270 -11.06 7.31 -23.31
CA LEU A 270 -10.48 8.42 -22.57
C LEU A 270 -10.52 8.23 -21.05
N SER A 271 -11.57 7.65 -20.52
CA SER A 271 -11.70 7.35 -19.09
C SER A 271 -11.44 5.87 -18.78
N LEU A 272 -11.94 4.96 -19.63
CA LEU A 272 -11.90 3.52 -19.32
C LEU A 272 -10.48 2.97 -19.34
N LEU A 273 -9.63 3.34 -20.31
CA LEU A 273 -8.28 2.78 -20.41
C LEU A 273 -7.35 3.27 -19.30
N PRO A 274 -7.29 4.57 -18.95
CA PRO A 274 -6.58 5.00 -17.74
C PRO A 274 -7.15 4.38 -16.46
N GLY A 275 -8.49 4.28 -16.36
CA GLY A 275 -9.16 3.63 -15.23
C GLY A 275 -8.78 2.15 -15.10
N LEU A 276 -8.75 1.40 -16.21
CA LEU A 276 -8.32 0.00 -16.24
C LEU A 276 -6.84 -0.14 -15.83
N PHE A 277 -5.98 0.76 -16.29
CA PHE A 277 -4.56 0.79 -15.91
C PHE A 277 -4.39 0.90 -14.39
N VAL A 278 -5.13 1.82 -13.76
CA VAL A 278 -5.14 1.98 -12.28
C VAL A 278 -5.74 0.76 -11.60
N ALA A 279 -6.87 0.24 -12.08
CA ALA A 279 -7.55 -0.92 -11.50
C ALA A 279 -6.64 -2.16 -11.50
N LEU A 280 -5.94 -2.44 -12.59
CA LEU A 280 -4.99 -3.55 -12.69
C LEU A 280 -3.83 -3.39 -11.70
N LEU A 281 -3.32 -2.17 -11.49
CA LEU A 281 -2.27 -1.89 -10.51
C LEU A 281 -2.75 -2.20 -9.09
N VAL A 282 -3.94 -1.73 -8.73
CA VAL A 282 -4.51 -1.97 -7.41
C VAL A 282 -4.81 -3.45 -7.17
N LEU A 283 -5.36 -4.15 -8.16
CA LEU A 283 -5.56 -5.59 -8.09
C LEU A 283 -4.23 -6.35 -7.94
N GLY A 284 -3.19 -5.94 -8.65
CA GLY A 284 -1.84 -6.49 -8.53
C GLY A 284 -1.28 -6.30 -7.12
N LEU A 285 -1.33 -5.09 -6.57
CA LEU A 285 -0.88 -4.79 -5.20
C LEU A 285 -1.65 -5.60 -4.15
N ASN A 286 -2.97 -5.69 -4.28
CA ASN A 286 -3.81 -6.47 -3.38
C ASN A 286 -3.47 -7.97 -3.44
N HIS A 287 -3.24 -8.51 -4.63
CA HIS A 287 -2.87 -9.92 -4.80
C HIS A 287 -1.49 -10.22 -4.20
N ILE A 288 -0.52 -9.33 -4.41
CA ILE A 288 0.82 -9.42 -3.80
C ILE A 288 0.71 -9.39 -2.28
N SER A 289 -0.03 -8.42 -1.72
CA SER A 289 -0.21 -8.29 -0.27
C SER A 289 -0.82 -9.55 0.35
N LYS A 290 -1.90 -10.10 -0.22
CA LYS A 290 -2.53 -11.35 0.25
C LYS A 290 -1.57 -12.53 0.22
N THR A 291 -0.82 -12.67 -0.86
CA THR A 291 0.15 -13.77 -0.99
C THR A 291 1.29 -13.65 0.03
N LEU A 292 1.75 -12.43 0.33
CA LEU A 292 2.74 -12.20 1.39
C LEU A 292 2.18 -12.52 2.79
N GLN A 293 0.90 -12.23 3.05
CA GLN A 293 0.23 -12.59 4.30
C GLN A 293 0.18 -14.11 4.51
N GLU A 294 -0.10 -14.88 3.44
CA GLU A 294 -0.12 -16.35 3.50
C GLU A 294 1.23 -16.95 3.90
N LEU A 295 2.34 -16.31 3.50
CA LEU A 295 3.70 -16.77 3.82
C LEU A 295 4.17 -16.39 5.22
N THR A 296 3.55 -15.42 5.86
CA THR A 296 3.92 -14.94 7.20
C THR A 296 3.08 -15.57 8.32
N ARG A 297 2.07 -16.35 7.95
CA ARG A 297 1.27 -17.20 8.87
C ARG A 297 1.91 -18.56 9.04
#